data_eaf45f1e12afe1c9c2f780534f0e0508
#
_entry.id   eaf45f1e12afe1c9c2f780534f0e0508
#
_cell.length_a   1.000
_cell.length_b   1.000
_cell.length_c   1.000
_cell.angle_alpha   90.00
_cell.angle_beta   90.00
_cell.angle_gamma   90.00
#
_symmetry.space_group_name_H-M   'P 1'
#
loop_
_entity.id
_entity.type
_entity.pdbx_description
1 polymer ?
#
loop_
_entity_poly.entity_id
_entity_poly.type
_entity_poly.pdbx_seq_one_letter_code
_entity_poly.pdbx_strand_id
1 'polypeptide(L)'
;LASLVGSEMCIRDRVDALGNPIDGKGALKNVKRTRVESKAPGIMPRESVSEPMQTGLKAIDSLIPVGRGQRELIIGDRQTGKTAIAIDTFLNQKSTNDKAGKDDTKKLFCIYVAVGQKRSTVAQIVKTLEERGALEYSIVVAATASDPAPMQFLAPYSAAAMGEFFRDNGMHAVVVYDDLSKQAVAYRQMSLLLRRPPGREAYPGDVFYLHSRLLERAAKLNGDNGSGSLTALPIIETQGGDVSAFIPTNVISITDGQIFLETELFYKGIRPAVNVGLSVSRVGSAAQIKAMKQVAGTIKLDLAQYREMAAFAQFASDMDASTRQLLSRGERLTELLKQSQYSPMEVEEQVAVIFAGVKGYLDQIPTQKIGEFEQALLQKLNTKGSKVLDSIRKDKAISDDTEKSLKDTLDQLVKNFS
;
A
#
# COMPACT_ATOMS: atom_id res chain seq x y z
N LEU A 1 12.48 25.44 11.28
CA LEU A 1 11.52 24.50 11.83
C LEU A 1 12.22 23.15 11.99
N ALA A 2 12.18 22.60 13.18
CA ALA A 2 12.81 21.33 13.50
C ALA A 2 11.73 20.28 13.70
N SER A 3 11.88 19.11 13.08
CA SER A 3 11.09 17.90 13.38
C SER A 3 11.78 17.10 14.48
N LEU A 4 11.01 16.37 15.26
CA LEU A 4 11.52 15.45 16.26
C LEU A 4 11.96 14.16 15.59
N VAL A 5 13.17 13.74 15.89
CA VAL A 5 13.72 12.46 15.43
C VAL A 5 14.48 11.83 16.59
N GLY A 6 14.18 10.62 16.94
CA GLY A 6 14.87 9.95 18.04
C GLY A 6 14.50 8.47 18.08
N SER A 7 15.40 7.65 18.60
CA SER A 7 15.31 6.22 18.66
C SER A 7 14.03 5.71 19.38
N GLU A 8 13.89 5.03 20.28
CA GLU A 8 12.78 4.28 20.87
C GLU A 8 11.51 5.06 21.24
N MET A 9 11.44 6.40 21.13
CA MET A 9 10.39 7.18 21.78
C MET A 9 9.40 7.90 20.88
N CYS A 10 9.65 8.00 19.55
CA CYS A 10 8.66 8.47 18.60
C CYS A 10 7.70 7.36 18.17
N ILE A 11 8.02 6.11 18.45
CA ILE A 11 7.17 4.94 18.19
C ILE A 11 6.08 4.92 19.25
N ARG A 12 4.81 4.72 18.86
CA ARG A 12 3.59 4.77 19.69
C ARG A 12 3.05 6.18 19.99
N ASP A 13 3.68 7.23 19.46
CA ASP A 13 3.29 8.59 19.80
C ASP A 13 2.37 9.19 18.74
N ARG A 14 1.48 10.05 19.22
CA ARG A 14 0.67 10.94 18.37
C ARG A 14 1.23 12.34 18.54
N VAL A 15 1.67 12.91 17.42
CA VAL A 15 2.30 14.23 17.40
C VAL A 15 1.59 15.18 16.43
N ASP A 16 1.71 16.47 16.69
CA ASP A 16 1.31 17.51 15.75
C ASP A 16 2.38 17.68 14.63
N ALA A 17 2.14 18.62 13.72
CA ALA A 17 3.07 18.93 12.62
C ALA A 17 4.43 19.49 13.09
N LEU A 18 4.57 19.91 14.33
CA LEU A 18 5.81 20.41 14.93
C LEU A 18 6.51 19.33 15.77
N GLY A 19 5.92 18.13 15.87
CA GLY A 19 6.41 17.04 16.70
C GLY A 19 6.06 17.17 18.18
N ASN A 20 5.10 18.02 18.56
CA ASN A 20 4.64 18.06 19.93
C ASN A 20 3.64 16.92 20.18
N PRO A 21 3.74 16.20 21.33
CA PRO A 21 2.82 15.12 21.63
C PRO A 21 1.40 15.62 21.82
N ILE A 22 0.43 14.90 21.26
CA ILE A 22 -1.00 15.20 21.36
C ILE A 22 -1.80 14.03 21.95
N ASP A 23 -1.11 13.06 22.55
CA ASP A 23 -1.69 11.83 23.11
C ASP A 23 -2.00 11.93 24.61
N GLY A 24 -1.61 13.03 25.26
CA GLY A 24 -1.80 13.24 26.71
C GLY A 24 -0.80 12.51 27.60
N LYS A 25 0.23 11.86 27.04
CA LYS A 25 1.23 11.08 27.81
C LYS A 25 2.43 11.91 28.30
N GLY A 26 2.42 13.21 28.04
CA GLY A 26 3.48 14.13 28.45
C GLY A 26 4.54 14.40 27.40
N ALA A 27 5.64 15.03 27.78
CA ALA A 27 6.70 15.42 26.85
C ALA A 27 7.52 14.21 26.39
N LEU A 28 7.89 14.21 25.09
CA LEU A 28 8.81 13.23 24.54
C LEU A 28 10.21 13.38 25.13
N LYS A 29 10.81 12.28 25.58
CA LYS A 29 12.16 12.25 26.16
C LYS A 29 13.16 11.71 25.14
N ASN A 30 14.44 12.08 25.24
CA ASN A 30 15.55 11.61 24.39
C ASN A 30 15.32 11.81 22.88
N VAL A 31 14.62 12.87 22.49
CA VAL A 31 14.36 13.19 21.10
C VAL A 31 15.42 14.12 20.53
N LYS A 32 15.83 13.86 19.30
CA LYS A 32 16.70 14.73 18.51
C LYS A 32 15.84 15.57 17.55
N ARG A 33 16.12 16.86 17.48
CA ARG A 33 15.45 17.75 16.52
C ARG A 33 16.28 17.87 15.25
N THR A 34 15.63 17.74 14.10
CA THR A 34 16.25 17.88 12.77
C THR A 34 15.48 18.91 11.95
N ARG A 35 16.08 19.33 10.82
CA ARG A 35 15.42 20.22 9.88
C ARG A 35 14.23 19.50 9.22
N VAL A 36 13.08 20.17 9.16
CA VAL A 36 11.88 19.68 8.47
C VAL A 36 12.11 19.60 6.96
N GLU A 37 12.75 20.61 6.40
CA GLU A 37 13.15 20.64 4.99
C GLU A 37 14.59 20.19 4.86
N SER A 38 14.79 19.02 4.30
CA SER A 38 16.08 18.45 3.92
C SER A 38 16.10 18.18 2.42
N LYS A 39 17.29 18.17 1.84
CA LYS A 39 17.44 17.74 0.45
C LYS A 39 17.26 16.23 0.35
N ALA A 40 16.58 15.78 -0.71
CA ALA A 40 16.51 14.37 -1.04
C ALA A 40 17.92 13.79 -1.25
N PRO A 41 18.13 12.49 -0.98
CA PRO A 41 19.38 11.83 -1.31
C PRO A 41 19.74 12.00 -2.79
N GLY A 42 21.01 12.28 -3.08
CA GLY A 42 21.51 12.35 -4.44
C GLY A 42 21.48 11.00 -5.16
N ILE A 43 21.99 10.93 -6.38
CA ILE A 43 22.00 9.69 -7.19
C ILE A 43 22.94 8.65 -6.58
N MET A 44 24.12 9.05 -6.15
CA MET A 44 25.17 8.14 -5.65
C MET A 44 24.77 7.33 -4.41
N PRO A 45 24.07 7.90 -3.40
CA PRO A 45 23.63 7.14 -2.24
C PRO A 45 22.47 6.18 -2.50
N ARG A 46 21.78 6.27 -3.65
CA ARG A 46 20.58 5.45 -3.95
C ARG A 46 20.95 4.10 -4.52
N GLU A 47 20.13 3.12 -4.21
CA GLU A 47 20.11 1.81 -4.83
C GLU A 47 18.75 1.54 -5.50
N SER A 48 18.77 0.72 -6.54
CA SER A 48 17.53 0.29 -7.21
C SER A 48 16.63 -0.49 -6.27
N VAL A 49 15.34 -0.20 -6.30
CA VAL A 49 14.34 -0.89 -5.48
C VAL A 49 14.18 -2.33 -5.94
N SER A 50 14.48 -3.28 -5.05
CA SER A 50 14.41 -4.73 -5.31
C SER A 50 13.82 -5.53 -4.15
N GLU A 51 13.69 -4.95 -2.97
CA GLU A 51 13.12 -5.61 -1.81
C GLU A 51 11.61 -5.36 -1.73
N PRO A 52 10.77 -6.41 -1.57
CA PRO A 52 9.33 -6.23 -1.45
C PRO A 52 8.94 -5.52 -0.15
N MET A 53 7.96 -4.61 -0.23
CA MET A 53 7.18 -4.13 0.88
C MET A 53 5.79 -4.76 0.77
N GLN A 54 5.54 -5.81 1.53
CA GLN A 54 4.28 -6.54 1.47
C GLN A 54 3.15 -5.71 2.09
N THR A 55 2.08 -5.50 1.32
CA THR A 55 0.89 -4.80 1.81
C THR A 55 -0.08 -5.74 2.53
N GLY A 56 0.03 -7.04 2.29
CA GLY A 56 -0.90 -8.05 2.76
C GLY A 56 -2.19 -8.13 1.96
N LEU A 57 -2.28 -7.38 0.88
CA LEU A 57 -3.44 -7.34 -0.01
C LEU A 57 -3.14 -8.10 -1.31
N LYS A 58 -3.87 -9.18 -1.56
CA LYS A 58 -3.69 -10.06 -2.73
C LYS A 58 -3.64 -9.27 -4.04
N ALA A 59 -4.59 -8.36 -4.22
CA ALA A 59 -4.69 -7.56 -5.45
C ALA A 59 -3.48 -6.64 -5.67
N ILE A 60 -2.87 -6.13 -4.60
CA ILE A 60 -1.72 -5.22 -4.70
C ILE A 60 -0.43 -6.02 -4.83
N ASP A 61 -0.15 -6.92 -3.90
CA ASP A 61 1.10 -7.66 -3.87
C ASP A 61 1.32 -8.54 -5.12
N SER A 62 0.22 -8.99 -5.76
CA SER A 62 0.30 -9.77 -7.00
C SER A 62 0.37 -8.93 -8.28
N LEU A 63 -0.37 -7.82 -8.37
CA LEU A 63 -0.58 -7.07 -9.63
C LEU A 63 0.20 -5.76 -9.69
N ILE A 64 0.40 -5.11 -8.54
CA ILE A 64 0.99 -3.76 -8.41
C ILE A 64 1.96 -3.78 -7.23
N PRO A 65 2.99 -4.64 -7.25
CA PRO A 65 3.87 -4.81 -6.10
C PRO A 65 4.62 -3.54 -5.75
N VAL A 66 4.73 -3.27 -4.46
CA VAL A 66 5.44 -2.12 -3.92
C VAL A 66 6.77 -2.58 -3.31
N GLY A 67 7.85 -1.86 -3.60
CA GLY A 67 9.17 -2.13 -3.05
C GLY A 67 9.57 -1.15 -1.95
N ARG A 68 10.51 -1.56 -1.11
CA ARG A 68 11.10 -0.71 -0.06
C ARG A 68 11.91 0.43 -0.69
N GLY A 69 11.47 1.66 -0.44
CA GLY A 69 12.06 2.85 -1.03
C GLY A 69 11.33 3.40 -2.26
N GLN A 70 10.25 2.74 -2.70
CA GLN A 70 9.39 3.17 -3.79
C GLN A 70 8.41 4.25 -3.35
N ARG A 71 7.96 5.07 -4.30
CA ARG A 71 6.86 6.03 -4.16
C ARG A 71 5.67 5.51 -4.95
N GLU A 72 4.68 4.95 -4.29
CA GLU A 72 3.49 4.40 -4.95
C GLU A 72 2.26 5.20 -4.56
N LEU A 73 1.61 5.84 -5.54
CA LEU A 73 0.45 6.68 -5.34
C LEU A 73 -0.81 5.83 -5.11
N ILE A 74 -1.60 6.15 -4.10
CA ILE A 74 -2.95 5.62 -3.92
C ILE A 74 -3.93 6.73 -4.33
N ILE A 75 -4.69 6.52 -5.40
CA ILE A 75 -5.54 7.55 -6.01
C ILE A 75 -6.96 7.05 -6.25
N GLY A 76 -7.95 7.90 -6.02
CA GLY A 76 -9.36 7.60 -6.26
C GLY A 76 -10.29 8.57 -5.54
N ASP A 77 -11.58 8.46 -5.80
CA ASP A 77 -12.62 9.29 -5.21
C ASP A 77 -12.77 9.08 -3.70
N ARG A 78 -13.57 9.93 -3.06
CA ARG A 78 -13.89 9.78 -1.63
C ARG A 78 -14.50 8.41 -1.34
N GLN A 79 -14.14 7.83 -0.20
CA GLN A 79 -14.70 6.57 0.31
C GLN A 79 -14.47 5.33 -0.59
N THR A 80 -13.50 5.36 -1.48
CA THR A 80 -13.13 4.20 -2.31
C THR A 80 -12.19 3.20 -1.62
N GLY A 81 -11.79 3.46 -0.36
CA GLY A 81 -10.93 2.54 0.41
C GLY A 81 -9.45 2.92 0.43
N LYS A 82 -9.05 4.13 0.02
CA LYS A 82 -7.63 4.58 0.03
C LYS A 82 -6.97 4.41 1.40
N THR A 83 -7.59 4.96 2.44
CA THR A 83 -7.11 4.84 3.83
C THR A 83 -7.10 3.39 4.31
N ALA A 84 -8.06 2.56 3.88
CA ALA A 84 -8.12 1.15 4.24
C ALA A 84 -6.88 0.39 3.76
N ILE A 85 -6.45 0.60 2.51
CA ILE A 85 -5.21 0.02 1.97
C ILE A 85 -3.99 0.42 2.81
N ALA A 86 -3.90 1.70 3.19
CA ALA A 86 -2.82 2.19 4.03
C ALA A 86 -2.79 1.50 5.41
N ILE A 87 -3.95 1.36 6.05
CA ILE A 87 -4.06 0.71 7.36
C ILE A 87 -3.75 -0.79 7.24
N ASP A 88 -4.30 -1.49 6.25
CA ASP A 88 -3.99 -2.91 6.01
C ASP A 88 -2.49 -3.13 5.79
N THR A 89 -1.83 -2.23 5.05
CA THR A 89 -0.37 -2.26 4.87
C THR A 89 0.35 -2.16 6.22
N PHE A 90 -0.09 -1.29 7.13
CA PHE A 90 0.50 -1.18 8.46
C PHE A 90 0.26 -2.43 9.31
N LEU A 91 -0.96 -2.95 9.31
CA LEU A 91 -1.32 -4.16 10.06
C LEU A 91 -0.49 -5.36 9.61
N ASN A 92 -0.21 -5.46 8.31
CA ASN A 92 0.60 -6.54 7.74
C ASN A 92 2.05 -6.55 8.24
N GLN A 93 2.60 -5.41 8.67
CA GLN A 93 3.98 -5.34 9.15
C GLN A 93 4.19 -6.01 10.52
N LYS A 94 3.11 -6.28 11.26
CA LYS A 94 3.21 -6.89 12.59
C LYS A 94 4.01 -8.20 12.57
N SER A 95 3.67 -9.12 11.69
CA SER A 95 4.35 -10.41 11.57
C SER A 95 5.84 -10.25 11.21
N THR A 96 6.15 -9.33 10.28
CA THR A 96 7.55 -9.03 9.90
C THR A 96 8.34 -8.48 11.09
N ASN A 97 7.74 -7.56 11.84
CA ASN A 97 8.37 -6.90 12.97
C ASN A 97 8.52 -7.86 14.17
N ASP A 98 7.53 -8.70 14.43
CA ASP A 98 7.59 -9.72 15.48
C ASP A 98 8.69 -10.75 15.17
N LYS A 99 8.83 -11.20 13.91
CA LYS A 99 9.89 -12.10 13.46
C LYS A 99 11.29 -11.47 13.54
N ALA A 100 11.41 -10.16 13.34
CA ALA A 100 12.67 -9.41 13.46
C ALA A 100 13.15 -9.29 14.91
N GLY A 101 12.24 -9.37 15.90
CA GLY A 101 12.57 -9.34 17.31
C GLY A 101 13.28 -8.04 17.71
N LYS A 102 14.55 -8.14 18.12
CA LYS A 102 15.38 -6.99 18.52
C LYS A 102 16.19 -6.37 17.39
N ASP A 103 16.13 -6.93 16.20
CA ASP A 103 16.89 -6.45 15.04
C ASP A 103 16.08 -5.39 14.28
N ASP A 104 16.25 -4.13 14.66
CA ASP A 104 15.52 -3.01 14.08
C ASP A 104 15.85 -2.78 12.60
N THR A 105 16.98 -3.30 12.09
CA THR A 105 17.33 -3.21 10.67
C THR A 105 16.45 -4.08 9.77
N LYS A 106 15.71 -5.02 10.33
CA LYS A 106 14.76 -5.89 9.61
C LYS A 106 13.30 -5.45 9.75
N LYS A 107 13.04 -4.55 10.70
CA LYS A 107 11.69 -4.02 10.94
C LYS A 107 11.28 -3.03 9.86
N LEU A 108 9.98 -2.86 9.70
CA LEU A 108 9.38 -1.78 8.93
C LEU A 108 8.58 -0.88 9.88
N PHE A 109 9.07 0.32 10.11
CA PHE A 109 8.37 1.34 10.90
C PHE A 109 7.34 2.06 10.05
N CYS A 110 6.19 2.38 10.63
CA CYS A 110 5.06 2.95 9.92
C CYS A 110 4.80 4.39 10.38
N ILE A 111 4.57 5.31 9.45
CA ILE A 111 4.26 6.70 9.76
C ILE A 111 2.97 7.08 9.01
N TYR A 112 1.91 7.34 9.77
CA TYR A 112 0.64 7.81 9.21
C TYR A 112 0.52 9.31 9.39
N VAL A 113 0.28 10.02 8.28
CA VAL A 113 0.14 11.48 8.28
C VAL A 113 -1.29 11.86 7.92
N ALA A 114 -2.04 12.32 8.92
CA ALA A 114 -3.38 12.84 8.72
C ALA A 114 -3.32 14.33 8.37
N VAL A 115 -3.70 14.70 7.15
CA VAL A 115 -3.72 16.08 6.68
C VAL A 115 -5.16 16.52 6.43
N GLY A 116 -5.63 17.52 7.15
CA GLY A 116 -6.96 18.10 6.96
C GLY A 116 -8.12 17.12 7.19
N GLN A 117 -7.90 16.03 7.93
CA GLN A 117 -8.94 15.07 8.29
C GLN A 117 -9.72 15.50 9.53
N LYS A 118 -10.92 14.95 9.71
CA LYS A 118 -11.71 15.14 10.92
C LYS A 118 -11.02 14.46 12.10
N ARG A 119 -11.04 15.09 13.27
CA ARG A 119 -10.47 14.50 14.51
C ARG A 119 -11.05 13.13 14.84
N SER A 120 -12.34 12.92 14.62
CA SER A 120 -13.01 11.63 14.84
C SER A 120 -12.44 10.52 13.93
N THR A 121 -12.12 10.84 12.67
CA THR A 121 -11.50 9.89 11.73
C THR A 121 -10.10 9.49 12.20
N VAL A 122 -9.29 10.48 12.59
CA VAL A 122 -7.94 10.22 13.12
C VAL A 122 -8.00 9.38 14.40
N ALA A 123 -8.94 9.69 15.32
CA ALA A 123 -9.13 8.92 16.54
C ALA A 123 -9.50 7.45 16.26
N GLN A 124 -10.36 7.22 15.26
CA GLN A 124 -10.74 5.85 14.86
C GLN A 124 -9.58 5.07 14.26
N ILE A 125 -8.74 5.72 13.43
CA ILE A 125 -7.54 5.09 12.87
C ILE A 125 -6.57 4.70 13.99
N VAL A 126 -6.28 5.62 14.90
CA VAL A 126 -5.43 5.35 16.06
C VAL A 126 -5.94 4.18 16.88
N LYS A 127 -7.25 4.16 17.16
CA LYS A 127 -7.89 3.06 17.90
C LYS A 127 -7.73 1.73 17.16
N THR A 128 -7.93 1.71 15.84
CA THR A 128 -7.74 0.49 15.03
C THR A 128 -6.30 -0.01 15.09
N LEU A 129 -5.31 0.89 14.96
CA LEU A 129 -3.89 0.53 15.06
C LEU A 129 -3.54 -0.01 16.47
N GLU A 130 -4.10 0.59 17.52
CA GLU A 130 -3.89 0.17 18.90
C GLU A 130 -4.50 -1.21 19.18
N GLU A 131 -5.78 -1.42 18.84
CA GLU A 131 -6.49 -2.69 19.03
C GLU A 131 -5.84 -3.86 18.27
N ARG A 132 -5.20 -3.58 17.14
CA ARG A 132 -4.49 -4.57 16.32
C ARG A 132 -3.00 -4.69 16.65
N GLY A 133 -2.50 -3.93 17.62
CA GLY A 133 -1.10 -3.96 18.04
C GLY A 133 -0.11 -3.33 17.05
N ALA A 134 -0.61 -2.60 16.04
CA ALA A 134 0.23 -1.93 15.04
C ALA A 134 0.76 -0.58 15.53
N LEU A 135 0.18 0.00 16.57
CA LEU A 135 0.66 1.26 17.14
C LEU A 135 2.07 1.11 17.76
N GLU A 136 2.46 -0.12 18.10
CA GLU A 136 3.77 -0.42 18.70
C GLU A 136 4.98 -0.07 17.81
N TYR A 137 4.77 -0.03 16.50
CA TYR A 137 5.80 0.32 15.50
C TYR A 137 5.33 1.46 14.58
N SER A 138 4.31 2.21 15.01
CA SER A 138 3.73 3.29 14.21
C SER A 138 3.82 4.63 14.91
N ILE A 139 3.98 5.69 14.10
CA ILE A 139 3.90 7.10 14.49
C ILE A 139 2.70 7.70 13.77
N VAL A 140 1.90 8.52 14.46
CA VAL A 140 0.79 9.25 13.86
C VAL A 140 1.06 10.74 13.94
N VAL A 141 1.23 11.38 12.79
CA VAL A 141 1.39 12.84 12.66
C VAL A 141 0.07 13.44 12.23
N ALA A 142 -0.53 14.29 13.05
CA ALA A 142 -1.86 14.83 12.77
C ALA A 142 -1.84 16.36 12.64
N ALA A 143 -2.34 16.82 11.49
CA ALA A 143 -2.77 18.18 11.26
C ALA A 143 -4.22 18.15 10.75
N THR A 144 -5.17 18.25 11.66
CA THR A 144 -6.60 18.04 11.39
C THR A 144 -7.24 19.20 10.65
N ALA A 145 -8.48 19.05 10.21
CA ALA A 145 -9.22 20.10 9.51
C ALA A 145 -9.45 21.37 10.35
N SER A 146 -9.32 21.29 11.68
CA SER A 146 -9.40 22.43 12.58
C SER A 146 -8.07 23.13 12.82
N ASP A 147 -6.96 22.55 12.35
CA ASP A 147 -5.64 23.14 12.52
C ASP A 147 -5.35 24.16 11.40
N PRO A 148 -4.57 25.22 11.67
CA PRO A 148 -4.22 26.23 10.69
C PRO A 148 -3.53 25.65 9.45
N ALA A 149 -3.70 26.29 8.28
CA ALA A 149 -3.10 25.86 7.03
C ALA A 149 -1.57 25.63 7.11
N PRO A 150 -0.76 26.42 7.83
CA PRO A 150 0.66 26.14 8.00
C PRO A 150 0.95 24.78 8.66
N MET A 151 0.12 24.32 9.58
CA MET A 151 0.28 23.00 10.21
C MET A 151 -0.02 21.89 9.23
N GLN A 152 -1.08 22.01 8.44
CA GLN A 152 -1.41 21.05 7.38
C GLN A 152 -0.35 21.00 6.27
N PHE A 153 0.26 22.13 5.96
CA PHE A 153 1.40 22.21 5.04
C PHE A 153 2.64 21.49 5.58
N LEU A 154 2.97 21.67 6.86
CA LEU A 154 4.19 21.15 7.47
C LEU A 154 4.15 19.66 7.81
N ALA A 155 2.98 19.12 8.17
CA ALA A 155 2.85 17.75 8.67
C ALA A 155 3.51 16.69 7.76
N PRO A 156 3.32 16.69 6.43
CA PRO A 156 4.00 15.73 5.56
C PRO A 156 5.52 15.84 5.58
N TYR A 157 6.06 17.05 5.66
CA TYR A 157 7.52 17.26 5.73
C TYR A 157 8.10 16.81 7.07
N SER A 158 7.40 17.05 8.16
CA SER A 158 7.81 16.58 9.49
C SER A 158 7.84 15.06 9.55
N ALA A 159 6.81 14.41 9.00
CA ALA A 159 6.76 12.95 8.90
C ALA A 159 7.87 12.38 8.00
N ALA A 160 8.16 13.05 6.87
CA ALA A 160 9.28 12.66 6.02
C ALA A 160 10.62 12.71 6.78
N ALA A 161 10.85 13.76 7.59
CA ALA A 161 12.05 13.85 8.42
C ALA A 161 12.14 12.73 9.48
N MET A 162 11.00 12.32 10.05
CA MET A 162 10.94 11.14 10.95
C MET A 162 11.29 9.85 10.20
N GLY A 163 10.75 9.67 8.99
CA GLY A 163 11.06 8.52 8.13
C GLY A 163 12.52 8.46 7.69
N GLU A 164 13.12 9.62 7.41
CA GLU A 164 14.55 9.75 7.06
C GLU A 164 15.45 9.28 8.20
N PHE A 165 15.07 9.51 9.44
CA PHE A 165 15.83 8.99 10.59
C PHE A 165 16.00 7.47 10.52
N PHE A 166 14.92 6.73 10.26
CA PHE A 166 15.02 5.28 10.13
C PHE A 166 15.87 4.88 8.93
N ARG A 167 15.60 5.48 7.77
CA ARG A 167 16.36 5.23 6.54
C ARG A 167 17.86 5.47 6.73
N ASP A 168 18.25 6.61 7.28
CA ASP A 168 19.64 7.03 7.41
C ASP A 168 20.42 6.29 8.51
N ASN A 169 19.71 5.53 9.36
CA ASN A 169 20.28 4.61 10.36
C ASN A 169 20.16 3.13 9.97
N GLY A 170 20.01 2.82 8.68
CA GLY A 170 20.00 1.44 8.17
C GLY A 170 18.71 0.67 8.46
N MET A 171 17.64 1.36 8.84
CA MET A 171 16.33 0.79 9.11
C MET A 171 15.37 1.06 7.95
N HIS A 172 14.15 0.55 8.03
CA HIS A 172 13.14 0.72 7.00
C HIS A 172 11.90 1.41 7.56
N ALA A 173 11.37 2.38 6.80
CA ALA A 173 10.12 3.03 7.14
C ALA A 173 9.20 3.14 5.91
N VAL A 174 7.89 3.14 6.18
CA VAL A 174 6.85 3.52 5.23
C VAL A 174 6.10 4.72 5.77
N VAL A 175 5.89 5.72 4.92
CA VAL A 175 5.10 6.91 5.26
C VAL A 175 3.88 6.98 4.35
N VAL A 176 2.71 7.14 4.95
CA VAL A 176 1.44 7.36 4.26
C VAL A 176 1.04 8.82 4.45
N TYR A 177 0.83 9.54 3.36
CA TYR A 177 0.35 10.93 3.39
C TYR A 177 -1.15 10.96 3.04
N ASP A 178 -2.01 11.06 4.03
CA ASP A 178 -3.47 11.02 3.86
C ASP A 178 -4.11 12.38 4.20
N ASP A 179 -4.28 13.34 3.25
CA ASP A 179 -3.92 13.25 1.84
C ASP A 179 -3.14 14.49 1.36
N LEU A 180 -2.39 14.35 0.29
CA LEU A 180 -1.63 15.45 -0.30
C LEU A 180 -2.51 16.44 -1.07
N SER A 181 -3.74 16.08 -1.45
CA SER A 181 -4.70 17.03 -2.04
C SER A 181 -5.01 18.16 -1.06
N LYS A 182 -5.22 17.82 0.22
CA LYS A 182 -5.45 18.80 1.29
C LYS A 182 -4.20 19.62 1.62
N GLN A 183 -3.01 19.00 1.56
CA GLN A 183 -1.77 19.77 1.68
C GLN A 183 -1.66 20.83 0.60
N ALA A 184 -1.97 20.50 -0.66
CA ALA A 184 -1.96 21.44 -1.77
C ALA A 184 -2.98 22.58 -1.55
N VAL A 185 -4.18 22.26 -1.05
CA VAL A 185 -5.21 23.27 -0.71
C VAL A 185 -4.70 24.21 0.39
N ALA A 186 -4.09 23.68 1.45
CA ALA A 186 -3.50 24.48 2.52
C ALA A 186 -2.39 25.41 1.96
N TYR A 187 -1.54 24.91 1.09
CA TYR A 187 -0.49 25.69 0.44
C TYR A 187 -1.07 26.79 -0.47
N ARG A 188 -2.14 26.49 -1.24
CA ARG A 188 -2.89 27.49 -2.03
C ARG A 188 -3.44 28.59 -1.15
N GLN A 189 -4.08 28.23 -0.03
CA GLN A 189 -4.62 29.20 0.92
C GLN A 189 -3.54 30.13 1.46
N MET A 190 -2.41 29.59 1.90
CA MET A 190 -1.29 30.40 2.39
C MET A 190 -0.72 31.32 1.31
N SER A 191 -0.56 30.81 0.08
CA SER A 191 -0.01 31.56 -1.05
C SER A 191 -0.92 32.72 -1.45
N LEU A 192 -2.24 32.53 -1.46
CA LEU A 192 -3.21 33.60 -1.74
C LEU A 192 -3.22 34.69 -0.64
N LEU A 193 -3.14 34.28 0.64
CA LEU A 193 -3.01 35.23 1.76
C LEU A 193 -1.72 36.06 1.68
N LEU A 194 -0.63 35.45 1.17
CA LEU A 194 0.64 36.15 0.91
C LEU A 194 0.65 36.94 -0.40
N ARG A 195 -0.51 37.04 -1.09
CA ARG A 195 -0.69 37.75 -2.36
C ARG A 195 0.23 37.24 -3.49
N ARG A 196 0.63 35.97 -3.45
CA ARG A 196 1.34 35.36 -4.57
C ARG A 196 0.37 35.22 -5.77
N PRO A 197 0.82 35.50 -7.01
CA PRO A 197 -0.04 35.37 -8.18
C PRO A 197 -0.51 33.94 -8.36
N PRO A 198 -1.81 33.70 -8.53
CA PRO A 198 -2.36 32.37 -8.74
C PRO A 198 -2.11 31.88 -10.17
N GLY A 199 -1.84 30.59 -10.30
CA GLY A 199 -1.80 29.88 -11.58
C GLY A 199 -3.05 29.04 -11.83
N ARG A 200 -2.89 27.89 -12.47
CA ARG A 200 -3.98 26.94 -12.77
C ARG A 200 -4.72 26.54 -11.47
N GLU A 201 -6.04 26.55 -11.52
CA GLU A 201 -6.92 26.24 -10.37
C GLU A 201 -6.60 27.07 -9.09
N ALA A 202 -6.06 28.28 -9.30
CA ALA A 202 -5.60 29.18 -8.26
C ALA A 202 -4.45 28.64 -7.38
N TYR A 203 -3.76 27.55 -7.80
CA TYR A 203 -2.55 27.10 -7.16
C TYR A 203 -1.38 28.01 -7.49
N PRO A 204 -0.40 28.17 -6.59
CA PRO A 204 0.84 28.88 -6.90
C PRO A 204 1.67 28.11 -7.92
N GLY A 205 2.52 28.81 -8.69
CA GLY A 205 3.31 28.22 -9.77
C GLY A 205 4.31 27.14 -9.32
N ASP A 206 4.65 27.11 -8.04
CA ASP A 206 5.57 26.13 -7.43
C ASP A 206 4.87 24.94 -6.73
N VAL A 207 3.58 24.72 -6.98
CA VAL A 207 2.85 23.60 -6.35
C VAL A 207 3.38 22.22 -6.78
N PHE A 208 3.93 22.09 -7.99
CA PHE A 208 4.62 20.86 -8.38
C PHE A 208 5.83 20.61 -7.47
N TYR A 209 6.62 21.63 -7.20
CA TYR A 209 7.78 21.55 -6.32
C TYR A 209 7.42 21.24 -4.87
N LEU A 210 6.22 21.64 -4.40
CA LEU A 210 5.70 21.26 -3.09
C LEU A 210 5.72 19.73 -2.91
N HIS A 211 5.18 18.98 -3.85
CA HIS A 211 5.09 17.53 -3.77
C HIS A 211 6.37 16.81 -4.23
N SER A 212 7.06 17.32 -5.26
CA SER A 212 8.28 16.67 -5.76
C SER A 212 9.40 16.68 -4.72
N ARG A 213 9.67 17.83 -4.05
CA ARG A 213 10.68 17.90 -3.00
C ARG A 213 10.36 17.07 -1.76
N LEU A 214 9.07 16.79 -1.50
CA LEU A 214 8.63 15.87 -0.44
C LEU A 214 8.87 14.42 -0.84
N LEU A 215 8.34 14.02 -1.98
CA LEU A 215 8.32 12.62 -2.41
C LEU A 215 9.69 12.10 -2.85
N GLU A 216 10.55 12.96 -3.39
CA GLU A 216 11.94 12.60 -3.71
C GLU A 216 12.80 12.23 -2.50
N ARG A 217 12.36 12.54 -1.30
CA ARG A 217 13.01 12.13 -0.05
C ARG A 217 12.85 10.64 0.23
N ALA A 218 11.81 10.00 -0.33
CA ALA A 218 11.64 8.55 -0.29
C ALA A 218 12.63 7.88 -1.24
N ALA A 219 13.43 6.96 -0.71
CA ALA A 219 14.46 6.25 -1.46
C ALA A 219 14.93 4.98 -0.72
N LYS A 220 15.54 4.07 -1.47
CA LYS A 220 16.39 2.99 -0.95
C LYS A 220 17.82 3.48 -1.01
N LEU A 221 18.56 3.36 0.09
CA LEU A 221 19.99 3.67 0.15
C LEU A 221 20.83 2.42 -0.14
N ASN A 222 22.02 2.64 -0.70
CA ASN A 222 22.99 1.58 -0.98
C ASN A 222 23.72 1.09 0.29
N GLY A 223 24.53 0.06 0.17
CA GLY A 223 25.28 -0.55 1.26
C GLY A 223 26.21 0.41 1.99
N ASP A 224 26.87 1.31 1.26
CA ASP A 224 27.79 2.32 1.84
C ASP A 224 27.06 3.33 2.73
N ASN A 225 25.76 3.49 2.54
CA ASN A 225 24.88 4.38 3.28
C ASN A 225 23.89 3.61 4.20
N GLY A 226 24.22 2.38 4.58
CA GLY A 226 23.50 1.59 5.58
C GLY A 226 22.31 0.80 5.06
N SER A 227 22.04 0.76 3.75
CA SER A 227 20.96 -0.02 3.12
C SER A 227 19.54 0.24 3.63
N GLY A 228 19.31 1.34 4.33
CA GLY A 228 17.99 1.72 4.83
C GLY A 228 17.04 2.17 3.72
N SER A 229 15.75 2.24 4.00
CA SER A 229 14.76 2.70 3.03
C SER A 229 13.65 3.54 3.64
N LEU A 230 13.15 4.48 2.86
CA LEU A 230 11.91 5.21 3.14
C LEU A 230 10.97 5.04 1.94
N THR A 231 9.88 4.33 2.15
CA THR A 231 8.82 4.10 1.16
C THR A 231 7.73 5.15 1.36
N ALA A 232 7.22 5.74 0.29
CA ALA A 232 6.13 6.71 0.37
C ALA A 232 4.87 6.20 -0.31
N LEU A 233 3.76 6.26 0.39
CA LEU A 233 2.41 6.00 -0.10
C LEU A 233 1.59 7.30 -0.02
N PRO A 234 1.76 8.25 -0.96
CA PRO A 234 0.91 9.43 -1.03
C PRO A 234 -0.51 9.03 -1.42
N ILE A 235 -1.48 9.69 -0.82
CA ILE A 235 -2.89 9.57 -1.18
C ILE A 235 -3.33 10.85 -1.86
N ILE A 236 -4.01 10.69 -3.00
CA ILE A 236 -4.65 11.79 -3.74
C ILE A 236 -6.13 11.48 -3.89
N GLU A 237 -6.96 12.48 -3.63
CA GLU A 237 -8.40 12.43 -3.83
C GLU A 237 -8.76 12.98 -5.21
N THR A 238 -9.49 12.19 -6.00
CA THR A 238 -10.10 12.61 -7.25
C THR A 238 -11.57 13.00 -7.05
N GLN A 239 -12.15 13.64 -8.05
CA GLN A 239 -13.57 13.93 -8.12
C GLN A 239 -14.12 13.31 -9.42
N GLY A 240 -15.05 12.37 -9.29
CA GLY A 240 -15.64 11.67 -10.44
C GLY A 240 -14.62 10.83 -11.23
N GLY A 241 -13.55 10.34 -10.57
CA GLY A 241 -12.50 9.57 -11.22
C GLY A 241 -11.57 10.36 -12.14
N ASP A 242 -11.63 11.70 -12.14
CA ASP A 242 -10.81 12.55 -13.01
C ASP A 242 -9.33 12.57 -12.56
N VAL A 243 -8.52 11.76 -13.22
CA VAL A 243 -7.06 11.72 -13.04
C VAL A 243 -6.34 12.79 -13.86
N SER A 244 -7.04 13.49 -14.76
CA SER A 244 -6.48 14.56 -15.60
C SER A 244 -6.43 15.93 -14.92
N ALA A 245 -7.04 16.04 -13.73
CA ALA A 245 -6.99 17.24 -12.90
C ALA A 245 -5.55 17.62 -12.52
N PHE A 246 -5.34 18.87 -12.13
CA PHE A 246 -4.00 19.45 -11.99
C PHE A 246 -3.13 18.75 -10.91
N ILE A 247 -3.65 18.57 -9.72
CA ILE A 247 -2.88 17.90 -8.63
C ILE A 247 -2.66 16.40 -8.91
N PRO A 248 -3.67 15.60 -9.32
CA PRO A 248 -3.47 14.21 -9.73
C PRO A 248 -2.35 14.03 -10.76
N THR A 249 -2.39 14.77 -11.87
CA THR A 249 -1.36 14.66 -12.93
C THR A 249 0.04 14.98 -12.44
N ASN A 250 0.19 15.98 -11.59
CA ASN A 250 1.47 16.34 -10.98
C ASN A 250 2.02 15.17 -10.16
N VAL A 251 1.21 14.59 -9.27
CA VAL A 251 1.68 13.53 -8.35
C VAL A 251 1.93 12.21 -9.10
N ILE A 252 1.11 11.86 -10.09
CA ILE A 252 1.35 10.69 -10.97
C ILE A 252 2.71 10.79 -11.64
N SER A 253 3.12 12.00 -12.08
CA SER A 253 4.42 12.20 -12.73
C SER A 253 5.62 12.09 -11.79
N ILE A 254 5.43 12.37 -10.50
CA ILE A 254 6.48 12.32 -9.48
C ILE A 254 6.67 10.89 -8.95
N THR A 255 5.61 10.08 -8.90
CA THR A 255 5.61 8.75 -8.28
C THR A 255 6.11 7.65 -9.22
N ASP A 256 6.48 6.52 -8.67
CA ASP A 256 6.97 5.34 -9.38
C ASP A 256 5.84 4.39 -9.79
N GLY A 257 4.62 4.85 -9.76
CA GLY A 257 3.40 4.14 -10.12
C GLY A 257 2.20 4.61 -9.32
N GLN A 258 1.05 3.99 -9.58
CA GLN A 258 -0.20 4.31 -8.89
C GLN A 258 -1.10 3.09 -8.73
N ILE A 259 -1.79 3.03 -7.60
CA ILE A 259 -2.91 2.16 -7.30
C ILE A 259 -4.18 3.01 -7.49
N PHE A 260 -4.89 2.79 -8.59
CA PHE A 260 -6.12 3.51 -8.91
C PHE A 260 -7.33 2.77 -8.36
N LEU A 261 -8.10 3.45 -7.49
CA LEU A 261 -9.33 2.93 -6.91
C LEU A 261 -10.55 3.52 -7.62
N GLU A 262 -11.39 2.64 -8.14
CA GLU A 262 -12.56 3.00 -8.94
C GLU A 262 -13.85 2.89 -8.15
N THR A 263 -14.64 3.96 -8.16
CA THR A 263 -15.91 4.06 -7.44
C THR A 263 -16.92 2.99 -7.88
N GLU A 264 -16.98 2.71 -9.19
CA GLU A 264 -17.88 1.71 -9.75
C GLU A 264 -17.57 0.30 -9.23
N LEU A 265 -16.31 -0.09 -9.16
CA LEU A 265 -15.88 -1.38 -8.60
C LEU A 265 -16.23 -1.47 -7.12
N PHE A 266 -16.04 -0.37 -6.37
CA PHE A 266 -16.38 -0.32 -4.95
C PHE A 266 -17.87 -0.59 -4.69
N TYR A 267 -18.76 0.04 -5.46
CA TYR A 267 -20.20 -0.17 -5.34
C TYR A 267 -20.66 -1.53 -5.85
N LYS A 268 -19.95 -2.14 -6.80
CA LYS A 268 -20.15 -3.54 -7.22
C LYS A 268 -19.68 -4.56 -6.17
N GLY A 269 -19.14 -4.10 -5.02
CA GLY A 269 -18.67 -4.99 -3.95
C GLY A 269 -17.28 -5.59 -4.21
N ILE A 270 -16.55 -5.11 -5.21
CA ILE A 270 -15.16 -5.52 -5.47
C ILE A 270 -14.27 -4.67 -4.56
N ARG A 271 -13.72 -5.29 -3.52
CA ARG A 271 -12.90 -4.63 -2.50
C ARG A 271 -11.66 -5.46 -2.19
N PRO A 272 -10.46 -4.85 -2.31
CA PRO A 272 -10.17 -3.46 -2.69
C PRO A 272 -10.60 -3.16 -4.14
N ALA A 273 -11.08 -1.93 -4.38
CA ALA A 273 -11.65 -1.51 -5.65
C ALA A 273 -10.57 -1.12 -6.69
N VAL A 274 -9.54 -1.94 -6.82
CA VAL A 274 -8.38 -1.68 -7.65
C VAL A 274 -8.71 -1.83 -9.14
N ASN A 275 -8.55 -0.77 -9.89
CA ASN A 275 -8.59 -0.83 -11.35
C ASN A 275 -7.25 -1.34 -11.88
N VAL A 276 -7.20 -2.61 -12.30
CA VAL A 276 -5.97 -3.27 -12.77
C VAL A 276 -5.40 -2.64 -14.04
N GLY A 277 -6.26 -2.09 -14.90
CA GLY A 277 -5.85 -1.47 -16.18
C GLY A 277 -5.15 -0.11 -15.99
N LEU A 278 -5.61 0.70 -15.02
CA LEU A 278 -5.07 2.03 -14.73
C LEU A 278 -3.97 2.00 -13.65
N SER A 279 -3.83 0.90 -12.94
CA SER A 279 -2.84 0.74 -11.89
C SER A 279 -1.53 0.18 -12.43
N VAL A 280 -0.42 0.79 -12.03
CA VAL A 280 0.91 0.46 -12.53
C VAL A 280 1.93 0.58 -11.40
N SER A 281 2.81 -0.40 -11.26
CA SER A 281 4.05 -0.27 -10.50
C SER A 281 5.23 -0.27 -11.48
N ARG A 282 6.05 0.79 -11.48
CA ARG A 282 7.24 0.89 -12.35
C ARG A 282 8.37 -0.02 -11.87
N VAL A 283 8.39 -0.37 -10.60
CA VAL A 283 9.33 -1.36 -10.04
C VAL A 283 8.89 -2.77 -10.44
N GLY A 284 7.60 -3.05 -10.42
CA GLY A 284 7.00 -4.28 -10.90
C GLY A 284 7.54 -5.51 -10.17
N SER A 285 7.78 -6.58 -10.93
CA SER A 285 8.20 -7.87 -10.37
C SER A 285 9.55 -7.84 -9.64
N ALA A 286 10.38 -6.80 -9.79
CA ALA A 286 11.60 -6.65 -8.98
C ALA A 286 11.27 -6.57 -7.48
N ALA A 287 10.10 -6.02 -7.13
CA ALA A 287 9.58 -5.94 -5.77
C ALA A 287 8.75 -7.16 -5.33
N GLN A 288 8.90 -8.31 -5.96
CA GLN A 288 8.23 -9.56 -5.59
C GLN A 288 9.22 -10.66 -5.25
N ILE A 289 8.85 -11.52 -4.29
CA ILE A 289 9.57 -12.78 -4.07
C ILE A 289 9.39 -13.73 -5.27
N LYS A 290 10.33 -14.65 -5.46
CA LYS A 290 10.30 -15.58 -6.61
C LYS A 290 9.00 -16.41 -6.66
N ALA A 291 8.49 -16.86 -5.51
CA ALA A 291 7.24 -17.60 -5.43
C ALA A 291 6.04 -16.78 -5.99
N MET A 292 5.94 -15.49 -5.64
CA MET A 292 4.89 -14.62 -6.17
C MET A 292 5.03 -14.42 -7.68
N LYS A 293 6.27 -14.21 -8.19
CA LYS A 293 6.53 -14.12 -9.64
C LYS A 293 6.08 -15.37 -10.40
N GLN A 294 6.30 -16.56 -9.81
CA GLN A 294 5.92 -17.84 -10.44
C GLN A 294 4.40 -17.98 -10.60
N VAL A 295 3.59 -17.39 -9.70
CA VAL A 295 2.14 -17.54 -9.74
C VAL A 295 1.42 -16.33 -10.35
N ALA A 296 1.91 -15.12 -10.15
CA ALA A 296 1.22 -13.89 -10.54
C ALA A 296 1.53 -13.43 -11.98
N GLY A 297 2.45 -14.09 -12.69
CA GLY A 297 2.96 -13.62 -13.99
C GLY A 297 1.90 -13.41 -15.06
N THR A 298 0.84 -14.21 -15.10
CA THR A 298 -0.22 -14.15 -16.11
C THR A 298 -1.49 -13.45 -15.65
N ILE A 299 -1.71 -13.35 -14.34
CA ILE A 299 -2.99 -12.91 -13.77
C ILE A 299 -3.41 -11.50 -14.24
N LYS A 300 -2.45 -10.60 -14.41
CA LYS A 300 -2.72 -9.24 -14.92
C LYS A 300 -3.24 -9.25 -16.35
N LEU A 301 -2.67 -10.11 -17.19
CA LEU A 301 -3.11 -10.29 -18.58
C LEU A 301 -4.48 -10.95 -18.63
N ASP A 302 -4.70 -12.01 -17.85
CA ASP A 302 -5.98 -12.71 -17.75
C ASP A 302 -7.12 -11.76 -17.35
N LEU A 303 -6.88 -10.90 -16.34
CA LEU A 303 -7.85 -9.90 -15.90
C LEU A 303 -8.05 -8.76 -16.90
N ALA A 304 -7.03 -8.35 -17.64
CA ALA A 304 -7.17 -7.35 -18.69
C ALA A 304 -8.04 -7.88 -19.84
N GLN A 305 -7.77 -9.11 -20.30
CA GLN A 305 -8.59 -9.79 -21.32
C GLN A 305 -10.05 -9.99 -20.86
N TYR A 306 -10.22 -10.41 -19.61
CA TYR A 306 -11.56 -10.52 -19.01
C TYR A 306 -12.35 -9.22 -19.07
N ARG A 307 -11.72 -8.09 -18.66
CA ARG A 307 -12.39 -6.78 -18.65
C ARG A 307 -12.78 -6.33 -20.07
N GLU A 308 -11.91 -6.53 -21.03
CA GLU A 308 -12.18 -6.23 -22.43
C GLU A 308 -13.36 -7.06 -22.96
N MET A 309 -13.31 -8.38 -22.77
CA MET A 309 -14.39 -9.28 -23.21
C MET A 309 -15.70 -9.06 -22.45
N ALA A 310 -15.66 -8.75 -21.15
CA ALA A 310 -16.85 -8.47 -20.36
C ALA A 310 -17.61 -7.22 -20.86
N ALA A 311 -16.90 -6.22 -21.39
CA ALA A 311 -17.52 -5.06 -22.01
C ALA A 311 -18.25 -5.43 -23.32
N PHE A 312 -17.67 -6.30 -24.13
CA PHE A 312 -18.31 -6.80 -25.37
C PHE A 312 -19.46 -7.79 -25.10
N ALA A 313 -19.33 -8.61 -24.06
CA ALA A 313 -20.33 -9.64 -23.70
C ALA A 313 -21.72 -9.06 -23.39
N GLN A 314 -21.80 -7.79 -23.00
CA GLN A 314 -23.08 -7.10 -22.77
C GLN A 314 -23.90 -6.90 -24.07
N PHE A 315 -23.26 -6.96 -25.23
CA PHE A 315 -23.87 -6.71 -26.53
C PHE A 315 -23.93 -7.96 -27.43
N ALA A 316 -23.30 -9.06 -27.05
CA ALA A 316 -23.22 -10.26 -27.85
C ALA A 316 -24.33 -11.26 -27.49
N SER A 317 -25.14 -11.67 -28.46
CA SER A 317 -26.18 -12.69 -28.30
C SER A 317 -25.63 -14.13 -28.28
N ASP A 318 -24.51 -14.37 -28.97
CA ASP A 318 -23.86 -15.68 -29.06
C ASP A 318 -22.35 -15.54 -28.78
N MET A 319 -21.88 -16.26 -27.76
CA MET A 319 -20.46 -16.35 -27.41
C MET A 319 -19.94 -17.76 -27.67
N ASP A 320 -18.73 -17.84 -28.24
CA ASP A 320 -18.05 -19.12 -28.39
C ASP A 320 -17.60 -19.71 -27.06
N ALA A 321 -17.22 -20.99 -27.05
CA ALA A 321 -16.87 -21.69 -25.83
C ALA A 321 -15.60 -21.10 -25.16
N SER A 322 -14.66 -20.62 -25.95
CA SER A 322 -13.39 -20.03 -25.47
C SER A 322 -13.63 -18.72 -24.74
N THR A 323 -14.47 -17.84 -25.31
CA THR A 323 -14.86 -16.56 -24.69
C THR A 323 -15.65 -16.80 -23.39
N ARG A 324 -16.56 -17.77 -23.36
CA ARG A 324 -17.27 -18.14 -22.13
C ARG A 324 -16.33 -18.62 -21.03
N GLN A 325 -15.33 -19.45 -21.38
CA GLN A 325 -14.33 -19.92 -20.42
C GLN A 325 -13.48 -18.78 -19.86
N LEU A 326 -13.04 -17.85 -20.72
CA LEU A 326 -12.27 -16.68 -20.32
C LEU A 326 -13.06 -15.78 -19.38
N LEU A 327 -14.34 -15.51 -19.67
CA LEU A 327 -15.21 -14.71 -18.80
C LEU A 327 -15.44 -15.40 -17.45
N SER A 328 -15.72 -16.69 -17.46
CA SER A 328 -15.91 -17.49 -16.26
C SER A 328 -14.67 -17.49 -15.36
N ARG A 329 -13.49 -17.65 -15.95
CA ARG A 329 -12.21 -17.61 -15.23
C ARG A 329 -11.89 -16.24 -14.67
N GLY A 330 -12.08 -15.17 -15.47
CA GLY A 330 -11.85 -13.80 -15.03
C GLY A 330 -12.77 -13.34 -13.90
N GLU A 331 -14.03 -13.79 -13.91
CA GLU A 331 -14.98 -13.57 -12.82
C GLU A 331 -14.49 -14.22 -11.52
N ARG A 332 -14.05 -15.48 -11.58
CA ARG A 332 -13.52 -16.20 -10.41
C ARG A 332 -12.22 -15.60 -9.89
N LEU A 333 -11.30 -15.17 -10.76
CA LEU A 333 -10.09 -14.47 -10.36
C LEU A 333 -10.42 -13.13 -9.69
N THR A 334 -11.41 -12.41 -10.21
CA THR A 334 -11.89 -11.16 -9.60
C THR A 334 -12.46 -11.40 -8.20
N GLU A 335 -13.25 -12.46 -8.03
CA GLU A 335 -13.77 -12.84 -6.72
C GLU A 335 -12.67 -13.26 -5.74
N LEU A 336 -11.70 -14.05 -6.21
CA LEU A 336 -10.56 -14.48 -5.41
C LEU A 336 -9.71 -13.32 -4.89
N LEU A 337 -9.59 -12.25 -5.66
CA LEU A 337 -8.81 -11.07 -5.28
C LEU A 337 -9.52 -10.16 -4.27
N LYS A 338 -10.81 -10.38 -4.01
CA LYS A 338 -11.51 -9.67 -2.94
C LYS A 338 -10.89 -10.03 -1.58
N GLN A 339 -10.88 -9.05 -0.71
CA GLN A 339 -10.34 -9.20 0.64
C GLN A 339 -11.04 -8.25 1.60
N SER A 340 -11.39 -8.75 2.77
CA SER A 340 -12.03 -7.94 3.81
C SER A 340 -11.05 -6.92 4.38
N GLN A 341 -11.55 -5.77 4.77
CA GLN A 341 -10.77 -4.72 5.43
C GLN A 341 -10.21 -5.25 6.77
N TYR A 342 -9.01 -4.82 7.10
CA TYR A 342 -8.28 -5.21 8.33
C TYR A 342 -7.99 -6.72 8.43
N SER A 343 -7.82 -7.35 7.29
CA SER A 343 -7.50 -8.78 7.19
C SER A 343 -6.35 -9.00 6.21
N PRO A 344 -5.17 -8.41 6.46
CA PRO A 344 -4.01 -8.66 5.64
C PRO A 344 -3.58 -10.12 5.71
N MET A 345 -3.02 -10.62 4.62
CA MET A 345 -2.61 -12.02 4.44
C MET A 345 -1.11 -12.13 4.26
N GLU A 346 -0.48 -13.12 4.89
CA GLU A 346 0.94 -13.41 4.71
C GLU A 346 1.25 -13.78 3.25
N VAL A 347 2.43 -13.42 2.75
CA VAL A 347 2.76 -13.60 1.33
C VAL A 347 2.72 -15.06 0.87
N GLU A 348 3.12 -16.01 1.72
CA GLU A 348 3.05 -17.44 1.43
C GLU A 348 1.60 -17.94 1.27
N GLU A 349 0.68 -17.39 2.04
CA GLU A 349 -0.75 -17.68 1.93
C GLU A 349 -1.32 -17.08 0.64
N GLN A 350 -0.96 -15.83 0.33
CA GLN A 350 -1.35 -15.20 -0.94
C GLN A 350 -0.86 -16.02 -2.15
N VAL A 351 0.38 -16.50 -2.11
CA VAL A 351 0.95 -17.35 -3.17
C VAL A 351 0.15 -18.63 -3.37
N ALA A 352 -0.25 -19.30 -2.29
CA ALA A 352 -1.02 -20.55 -2.37
C ALA A 352 -2.44 -20.29 -2.93
N VAL A 353 -3.09 -19.22 -2.50
CA VAL A 353 -4.43 -18.82 -2.98
C VAL A 353 -4.39 -18.43 -4.46
N ILE A 354 -3.42 -17.60 -4.86
CA ILE A 354 -3.27 -17.18 -6.26
C ILE A 354 -2.91 -18.37 -7.16
N PHE A 355 -2.07 -19.29 -6.69
CA PHE A 355 -1.75 -20.51 -7.39
C PHE A 355 -3.01 -21.31 -7.74
N ALA A 356 -3.93 -21.48 -6.79
CA ALA A 356 -5.20 -22.17 -7.03
C ALA A 356 -6.02 -21.49 -8.14
N GLY A 357 -6.08 -20.15 -8.14
CA GLY A 357 -6.80 -19.38 -9.17
C GLY A 357 -6.16 -19.52 -10.55
N VAL A 358 -4.86 -19.30 -10.65
CA VAL A 358 -4.15 -19.28 -11.94
C VAL A 358 -4.02 -20.68 -12.55
N LYS A 359 -3.91 -21.74 -11.73
CA LYS A 359 -3.83 -23.14 -12.21
C LYS A 359 -5.18 -23.77 -12.56
N GLY A 360 -6.29 -23.02 -12.47
CA GLY A 360 -7.60 -23.51 -12.92
C GLY A 360 -8.38 -24.33 -11.89
N TYR A 361 -7.93 -24.43 -10.64
CA TYR A 361 -8.64 -25.16 -9.59
C TYR A 361 -9.99 -24.55 -9.24
N LEU A 362 -10.21 -23.28 -9.57
CA LEU A 362 -11.48 -22.59 -9.35
C LEU A 362 -12.50 -22.80 -10.47
N ASP A 363 -12.12 -23.35 -11.62
CA ASP A 363 -12.99 -23.42 -12.81
C ASP A 363 -14.28 -24.22 -12.58
N GLN A 364 -14.25 -25.19 -11.66
CA GLN A 364 -15.39 -26.03 -11.29
C GLN A 364 -16.16 -25.51 -10.05
N ILE A 365 -15.66 -24.47 -9.39
CA ILE A 365 -16.25 -23.95 -8.16
C ILE A 365 -17.21 -22.80 -8.50
N PRO A 366 -18.45 -22.81 -7.97
CA PRO A 366 -19.35 -21.66 -8.11
C PRO A 366 -18.76 -20.38 -7.56
N THR A 367 -18.90 -19.25 -8.27
CA THR A 367 -18.30 -17.97 -7.90
C THR A 367 -18.61 -17.57 -6.45
N GLN A 368 -19.83 -17.81 -5.97
CA GLN A 368 -20.27 -17.50 -4.60
C GLN A 368 -19.55 -18.31 -3.52
N LYS A 369 -18.96 -19.46 -3.87
CA LYS A 369 -18.26 -20.34 -2.92
C LYS A 369 -16.74 -20.12 -2.89
N ILE A 370 -16.21 -19.20 -3.70
CA ILE A 370 -14.76 -18.97 -3.78
C ILE A 370 -14.19 -18.50 -2.44
N GLY A 371 -14.90 -17.63 -1.72
CA GLY A 371 -14.49 -17.19 -0.39
C GLY A 371 -14.45 -18.33 0.64
N GLU A 372 -15.44 -19.25 0.61
CA GLU A 372 -15.45 -20.44 1.47
C GLU A 372 -14.28 -21.40 1.10
N PHE A 373 -14.04 -21.58 -0.18
CA PHE A 373 -12.92 -22.38 -0.67
C PHE A 373 -11.58 -21.80 -0.21
N GLU A 374 -11.36 -20.48 -0.33
CA GLU A 374 -10.17 -19.81 0.15
C GLU A 374 -9.96 -20.05 1.65
N GLN A 375 -10.97 -19.86 2.47
CA GLN A 375 -10.90 -20.10 3.91
C GLN A 375 -10.57 -21.56 4.23
N ALA A 376 -11.19 -22.53 3.54
CA ALA A 376 -10.93 -23.93 3.71
C ALA A 376 -9.51 -24.32 3.29
N LEU A 377 -8.99 -23.72 2.20
CA LEU A 377 -7.60 -23.89 1.76
C LEU A 377 -6.63 -23.40 2.82
N LEU A 378 -6.81 -22.18 3.31
CA LEU A 378 -5.95 -21.58 4.32
C LEU A 378 -5.99 -22.37 5.63
N GLN A 379 -7.17 -22.81 6.07
CA GLN A 379 -7.30 -23.65 7.25
C GLN A 379 -6.53 -24.96 7.09
N LYS A 380 -6.65 -25.63 5.92
CA LYS A 380 -5.96 -26.88 5.65
C LYS A 380 -4.44 -26.70 5.59
N LEU A 381 -3.96 -25.63 4.96
CA LEU A 381 -2.55 -25.31 4.87
C LEU A 381 -1.95 -24.93 6.24
N ASN A 382 -2.67 -24.22 7.08
CA ASN A 382 -2.20 -23.85 8.43
C ASN A 382 -2.22 -25.03 9.43
N THR A 383 -3.00 -26.09 9.18
CA THR A 383 -3.08 -27.26 10.07
C THR A 383 -2.26 -28.44 9.58
N LYS A 384 -2.57 -28.93 8.38
CA LYS A 384 -1.97 -30.16 7.80
C LYS A 384 -0.94 -29.88 6.70
N GLY A 385 -0.97 -28.68 6.11
CA GLY A 385 -0.13 -28.25 5.01
C GLY A 385 0.96 -27.25 5.40
N SER A 386 1.24 -27.09 6.70
CA SER A 386 2.22 -26.11 7.22
C SER A 386 3.60 -26.22 6.54
N LYS A 387 4.02 -27.44 6.15
CA LYS A 387 5.26 -27.64 5.41
C LYS A 387 5.31 -26.90 4.09
N VAL A 388 4.17 -26.71 3.40
CA VAL A 388 4.08 -25.98 2.14
C VAL A 388 4.33 -24.50 2.39
N LEU A 389 3.61 -23.91 3.35
CA LEU A 389 3.78 -22.50 3.70
C LEU A 389 5.18 -22.23 4.26
N ASP A 390 5.70 -23.10 5.11
CA ASP A 390 7.05 -22.98 5.68
C ASP A 390 8.15 -23.07 4.60
N SER A 391 7.99 -23.95 3.60
CA SER A 391 8.90 -24.02 2.46
C SER A 391 8.88 -22.71 1.65
N ILE A 392 7.69 -22.21 1.30
CA ILE A 392 7.55 -20.94 0.56
C ILE A 392 8.17 -19.78 1.36
N ARG A 393 7.94 -19.73 2.67
CA ARG A 393 8.47 -18.69 3.56
C ARG A 393 9.98 -18.71 3.61
N LYS A 394 10.58 -19.90 3.72
CA LYS A 394 12.03 -20.10 3.83
C LYS A 394 12.74 -19.87 2.49
N ASP A 395 12.26 -20.53 1.44
CA ASP A 395 12.95 -20.59 0.14
C ASP A 395 12.58 -19.37 -0.75
N LYS A 396 11.49 -18.64 -0.38
CA LYS A 396 10.89 -17.54 -1.17
C LYS A 396 10.58 -17.94 -2.62
N ALA A 397 10.45 -19.25 -2.87
CA ALA A 397 10.20 -19.86 -4.16
C ALA A 397 9.31 -21.11 -3.99
N ILE A 398 8.62 -21.51 -5.06
CA ILE A 398 7.90 -22.78 -5.13
C ILE A 398 8.83 -23.79 -5.78
N SER A 399 9.28 -24.79 -5.01
CA SER A 399 10.01 -25.95 -5.52
C SER A 399 9.04 -26.97 -6.11
N ASP A 400 9.54 -27.92 -6.92
CA ASP A 400 8.73 -28.98 -7.53
C ASP A 400 7.99 -29.82 -6.47
N ASP A 401 8.64 -30.11 -5.33
CA ASP A 401 8.03 -30.84 -4.21
C ASP A 401 6.92 -30.01 -3.53
N THR A 402 7.16 -28.72 -3.36
CA THR A 402 6.17 -27.79 -2.80
C THR A 402 4.97 -27.65 -3.74
N GLU A 403 5.21 -27.53 -5.05
CA GLU A 403 4.16 -27.47 -6.06
C GLU A 403 3.32 -28.74 -6.06
N LYS A 404 3.97 -29.92 -6.00
CA LYS A 404 3.29 -31.21 -5.92
C LYS A 404 2.40 -31.30 -4.68
N SER A 405 2.94 -30.98 -3.51
CA SER A 405 2.20 -31.02 -2.25
C SER A 405 1.00 -30.05 -2.24
N LEU A 406 1.17 -28.87 -2.86
CA LEU A 406 0.09 -27.91 -3.01
C LEU A 406 -0.99 -28.42 -3.96
N LYS A 407 -0.63 -29.02 -5.10
CA LYS A 407 -1.56 -29.66 -6.05
C LYS A 407 -2.35 -30.79 -5.37
N ASP A 408 -1.68 -31.70 -4.66
CA ASP A 408 -2.35 -32.79 -3.93
C ASP A 408 -3.35 -32.26 -2.91
N THR A 409 -3.03 -31.16 -2.25
CA THR A 409 -3.91 -30.50 -1.30
C THR A 409 -5.15 -29.91 -1.98
N LEU A 410 -4.94 -29.24 -3.13
CA LEU A 410 -6.00 -28.61 -3.92
C LEU A 410 -6.92 -29.66 -4.56
N ASP A 411 -6.38 -30.74 -5.14
CA ASP A 411 -7.16 -31.85 -5.72
C ASP A 411 -8.10 -32.50 -4.72
N GLN A 412 -7.67 -32.62 -3.47
CA GLN A 412 -8.52 -33.14 -2.39
C GLN A 412 -9.60 -32.12 -1.97
N LEU A 413 -9.28 -30.82 -2.01
CA LEU A 413 -10.18 -29.78 -1.54
C LEU A 413 -11.30 -29.49 -2.56
N VAL A 414 -10.93 -29.41 -3.86
CA VAL A 414 -11.89 -29.12 -4.94
C VAL A 414 -13.06 -30.11 -4.95
N LYS A 415 -12.80 -31.41 -4.67
CA LYS A 415 -13.85 -32.46 -4.61
C LYS A 415 -14.96 -32.18 -3.59
N ASN A 416 -14.70 -31.30 -2.62
CA ASN A 416 -15.69 -30.94 -1.60
C ASN A 416 -16.55 -29.72 -2.01
N PHE A 417 -16.17 -29.03 -3.09
CA PHE A 417 -16.79 -27.78 -3.54
C PHE A 417 -17.39 -27.85 -4.96
N SER A 418 -17.05 -28.91 -5.70
CA SER A 418 -17.59 -29.19 -7.05
C SER A 418 -18.99 -29.80 -7.02
#